data_377fe21954264797e9abcccb71b76603
#
_entry.id   377fe21954264797e9abcccb71b76603
#
_cell.length_a   1.000
_cell.length_b   1.000
_cell.length_c   1.000
_cell.angle_alpha   90.00
_cell.angle_beta   90.00
_cell.angle_gamma   90.00
#
_symmetry.space_group_name_H-M   'P 1'
#
loop_
_entity.id
_entity.type
_entity.pdbx_description
1 polymer ?
#
loop_
_entity_poly.entity_id
_entity_poly.type
_entity_poly.pdbx_seq_one_letter_code
_entity_poly.pdbx_strand_id
1 'polypeptide(L)'
;MPDKMLKFVKIGQQTPPKREVDTRKKDFNEIYDEYINEKAKEQSSRCSQCGVPFCQVHCPLSNNIPDWLKLTAEGRLKEAYELSQSTNNMPEVCGRICPQDRLCEGNCVIEQSGHGTVTIGSVEKYITDNAWAQGWVKPIKVTNEKNQSVGIIGAGPAGLAAAEQLRKNGYKITVYDRYDRAGGLLIYGIPNFKLEKEVVERRTKLLKDGGIEFVQNFEVGKDASLDQLRKKHDAILIATGVYKPREVNIPGNNLKNIFPAMEFLTASNRKGLGDKVEMFDNGTLDAKEKDVIVIGGGDTAMDCLRTSARQNAKSVKCLYRRDRENMPGSATVSYTHLTLPTIPTV
;
A
#
# COMPACT_ATOMS: atom_id res chain seq x y z
N MET A 1 -5.41 30.74 -18.63
CA MET A 1 -5.25 29.68 -19.67
C MET A 1 -4.94 28.41 -18.95
N PRO A 2 -5.53 27.27 -19.33
CA PRO A 2 -5.13 26.02 -18.73
C PRO A 2 -3.63 25.81 -18.90
N ASP A 3 -2.98 25.34 -17.85
CA ASP A 3 -1.54 25.07 -17.86
C ASP A 3 -1.22 24.07 -18.96
N LYS A 4 -0.37 24.50 -19.91
CA LYS A 4 0.05 23.62 -20.99
C LYS A 4 0.86 22.48 -20.38
N MET A 5 0.60 21.27 -20.80
CA MET A 5 1.41 20.09 -20.53
C MET A 5 2.85 20.26 -21.06
N LEU A 6 3.71 19.28 -20.91
CA LEU A 6 5.11 19.30 -21.40
C LEU A 6 6.04 20.26 -20.65
N LYS A 7 5.72 20.59 -19.39
CA LYS A 7 6.55 21.53 -18.62
C LYS A 7 7.81 20.92 -18.02
N PHE A 8 8.06 19.63 -18.21
CA PHE A 8 9.19 18.91 -17.62
C PHE A 8 10.57 19.53 -17.99
N VAL A 9 10.69 20.20 -19.13
CA VAL A 9 11.92 20.91 -19.52
C VAL A 9 12.20 22.12 -18.63
N LYS A 10 11.16 22.75 -18.09
CA LYS A 10 11.25 24.01 -17.32
C LYS A 10 11.04 23.80 -15.82
N ILE A 11 10.34 22.73 -15.45
CA ILE A 11 9.97 22.43 -14.07
C ILE A 11 10.59 21.10 -13.69
N GLY A 12 11.48 21.11 -12.70
CA GLY A 12 12.07 19.90 -12.15
C GLY A 12 11.06 19.03 -11.38
N GLN A 13 11.39 17.76 -11.20
CA GLN A 13 10.64 16.85 -10.35
C GLN A 13 10.66 17.32 -8.89
N GLN A 14 9.50 17.34 -8.25
CA GLN A 14 9.37 17.67 -6.83
C GLN A 14 8.35 16.73 -6.19
N THR A 15 8.81 15.98 -5.21
CA THR A 15 7.95 15.16 -4.33
C THR A 15 7.35 16.04 -3.23
N PRO A 16 6.27 15.60 -2.57
CA PRO A 16 5.82 16.24 -1.34
C PRO A 16 6.98 16.37 -0.35
N PRO A 17 7.07 17.48 0.41
CA PRO A 17 8.10 17.61 1.43
C PRO A 17 7.95 16.49 2.47
N LYS A 18 9.06 16.09 3.08
CA LYS A 18 9.04 15.13 4.19
C LYS A 18 9.02 15.89 5.50
N ARG A 19 8.19 15.45 6.42
CA ARG A 19 8.20 15.94 7.81
C ARG A 19 9.60 15.81 8.40
N GLU A 20 9.93 16.67 9.35
CA GLU A 20 11.24 16.69 9.99
C GLU A 20 11.66 15.33 10.56
N VAL A 21 12.93 14.96 10.41
CA VAL A 21 13.47 13.64 10.76
C VAL A 21 13.22 13.30 12.22
N ASP A 22 13.47 14.24 13.12
CA ASP A 22 13.33 14.02 14.56
C ASP A 22 11.89 13.85 15.00
N THR A 23 10.93 14.44 14.28
CA THR A 23 9.50 14.22 14.46
C THR A 23 9.11 12.84 13.95
N ARG A 24 9.51 12.48 12.72
CA ARG A 24 9.17 11.19 12.09
C ARG A 24 9.71 9.97 12.84
N LYS A 25 10.80 10.13 13.60
CA LYS A 25 11.37 9.05 14.41
C LYS A 25 10.54 8.75 15.68
N LYS A 26 9.71 9.69 16.10
CA LYS A 26 8.97 9.61 17.37
C LYS A 26 7.53 9.13 17.21
N ASP A 27 7.04 9.07 15.98
CA ASP A 27 5.67 8.68 15.71
C ASP A 27 5.55 7.69 14.52
N PHE A 28 4.34 7.19 14.32
CA PHE A 28 3.98 6.29 13.22
C PHE A 28 3.05 6.97 12.19
N ASN A 29 3.00 8.29 12.17
CA ASN A 29 2.20 9.04 11.21
C ASN A 29 2.86 9.07 9.83
N GLU A 30 2.10 9.48 8.81
CA GLU A 30 2.58 9.66 7.43
C GLU A 30 3.91 10.44 7.41
N ILE A 31 4.83 10.01 6.58
CA ILE A 31 6.18 10.62 6.49
C ILE A 31 6.23 11.89 5.64
N TYR A 32 5.26 12.07 4.75
CA TYR A 32 5.18 13.24 3.89
C TYR A 32 4.19 14.26 4.45
N ASP A 33 4.49 15.53 4.23
CA ASP A 33 3.52 16.61 4.38
C ASP A 33 2.51 16.61 3.23
N GLU A 34 1.47 17.41 3.35
CA GLU A 34 0.44 17.53 2.34
C GLU A 34 0.99 18.04 1.00
N TYR A 35 0.48 17.47 -0.07
CA TYR A 35 0.77 17.91 -1.42
C TYR A 35 -0.24 18.99 -1.81
N ILE A 36 0.17 20.25 -1.76
CA ILE A 36 -0.71 21.38 -2.03
C ILE A 36 -1.19 21.43 -3.48
N ASN A 37 -2.38 21.99 -3.71
CA ASN A 37 -3.06 22.00 -5.00
C ASN A 37 -2.20 22.55 -6.15
N GLU A 38 -1.56 23.70 -5.95
CA GLU A 38 -0.70 24.34 -6.96
C GLU A 38 0.46 23.43 -7.35
N LYS A 39 1.05 22.76 -6.39
CA LYS A 39 2.17 21.85 -6.62
C LYS A 39 1.72 20.58 -7.36
N ALA A 40 0.57 20.02 -7.00
CA ALA A 40 0.00 18.87 -7.69
C ALA A 40 -0.31 19.20 -9.17
N LYS A 41 -0.88 20.37 -9.47
CA LYS A 41 -1.10 20.85 -10.84
C LYS A 41 0.22 21.05 -11.58
N GLU A 42 1.19 21.71 -10.95
CA GLU A 42 2.51 21.96 -11.55
C GLU A 42 3.22 20.65 -11.90
N GLN A 43 3.29 19.69 -10.98
CA GLN A 43 3.94 18.41 -11.22
C GLN A 43 3.19 17.55 -12.24
N SER A 44 1.86 17.58 -12.25
CA SER A 44 1.04 16.93 -13.28
C SER A 44 1.31 17.50 -14.68
N SER A 45 1.52 18.82 -14.80
CA SER A 45 1.80 19.50 -16.07
C SER A 45 3.15 19.11 -16.71
N ARG A 46 4.01 18.43 -15.96
CA ARG A 46 5.27 17.88 -16.49
C ARG A 46 5.06 16.72 -17.45
N CYS A 47 3.91 16.04 -17.38
CA CYS A 47 3.61 14.90 -18.25
C CYS A 47 3.71 15.28 -19.75
N SER A 48 4.41 14.43 -20.53
CA SER A 48 4.60 14.63 -21.97
C SER A 48 3.41 14.19 -22.82
N GLN A 49 2.37 13.58 -22.23
CA GLN A 49 1.19 13.08 -22.97
C GLN A 49 1.58 12.14 -24.12
N CYS A 50 2.36 11.12 -23.81
CA CYS A 50 2.93 10.20 -24.81
C CYS A 50 1.84 9.48 -25.62
N GLY A 51 2.04 9.30 -26.91
CA GLY A 51 1.16 8.49 -27.76
C GLY A 51 1.20 7.00 -27.39
N VAL A 52 2.34 6.52 -26.86
CA VAL A 52 2.47 5.21 -26.19
C VAL A 52 2.89 5.46 -24.75
N PRO A 53 1.95 5.45 -23.81
CA PRO A 53 2.22 5.80 -22.41
C PRO A 53 2.83 4.62 -21.66
N PHE A 54 4.15 4.52 -21.59
CA PHE A 54 4.85 3.45 -20.86
C PHE A 54 4.47 3.35 -19.38
N CYS A 55 4.16 4.47 -18.73
CA CYS A 55 3.63 4.48 -17.37
C CYS A 55 2.32 3.67 -17.25
N GLN A 56 1.43 3.76 -18.23
CA GLN A 56 0.19 2.97 -18.29
C GLN A 56 0.48 1.51 -18.63
N VAL A 57 1.36 1.26 -19.61
CA VAL A 57 1.73 -0.09 -20.05
C VAL A 57 2.35 -0.90 -18.91
N HIS A 58 3.18 -0.26 -18.08
CA HIS A 58 3.82 -0.90 -16.93
C HIS A 58 2.99 -0.86 -15.64
N CYS A 59 1.82 -0.24 -15.67
CA CYS A 59 0.86 -0.34 -14.57
C CYS A 59 0.10 -1.67 -14.68
N PRO A 60 0.12 -2.55 -13.66
CA PRO A 60 -0.61 -3.83 -13.70
C PRO A 60 -2.12 -3.67 -13.92
N LEU A 61 -2.67 -2.48 -13.62
CA LEU A 61 -4.08 -2.15 -13.84
C LEU A 61 -4.32 -1.40 -15.15
N SER A 62 -3.29 -1.14 -15.94
CA SER A 62 -3.36 -0.32 -17.16
C SER A 62 -4.08 1.02 -16.93
N ASN A 63 -3.80 1.67 -15.80
CA ASN A 63 -4.49 2.89 -15.38
C ASN A 63 -4.20 4.05 -16.35
N ASN A 64 -5.21 4.84 -16.64
CA ASN A 64 -5.18 5.97 -17.60
C ASN A 64 -4.37 7.17 -17.06
N ILE A 65 -3.10 6.93 -16.71
CA ILE A 65 -2.21 7.86 -16.01
C ILE A 65 -2.04 9.21 -16.76
N PRO A 66 -1.73 9.27 -18.05
CA PRO A 66 -1.56 10.55 -18.73
C PRO A 66 -2.81 11.42 -18.71
N ASP A 67 -3.98 10.80 -18.83
CA ASP A 67 -5.25 11.53 -18.93
C ASP A 67 -5.66 12.14 -17.58
N TRP A 68 -5.57 11.39 -16.49
CA TRP A 68 -5.89 11.99 -15.19
C TRP A 68 -4.79 12.97 -14.71
N LEU A 69 -3.52 12.83 -15.15
CA LEU A 69 -2.50 13.87 -14.95
C LEU A 69 -2.88 15.16 -15.68
N LYS A 70 -3.34 15.08 -16.92
CA LYS A 70 -3.83 16.23 -17.67
C LYS A 70 -5.01 16.90 -16.96
N LEU A 71 -6.02 16.13 -16.57
CA LEU A 71 -7.17 16.64 -15.85
C LEU A 71 -6.77 17.32 -14.53
N THR A 72 -5.79 16.78 -13.82
CA THR A 72 -5.26 17.39 -12.60
C THR A 72 -4.55 18.72 -12.90
N ALA A 73 -3.71 18.78 -13.93
CA ALA A 73 -3.04 20.01 -14.37
C ALA A 73 -4.03 21.09 -14.80
N GLU A 74 -5.16 20.71 -15.38
CA GLU A 74 -6.27 21.60 -15.76
C GLU A 74 -7.16 22.01 -14.57
N GLY A 75 -6.98 21.42 -13.39
CA GLY A 75 -7.80 21.68 -12.21
C GLY A 75 -9.16 20.94 -12.20
N ARG A 76 -9.36 20.00 -13.07
CA ARG A 76 -10.56 19.14 -13.23
C ARG A 76 -10.45 17.91 -12.33
N LEU A 77 -10.30 18.16 -11.02
CA LEU A 77 -9.89 17.13 -10.06
C LEU A 77 -10.92 16.00 -9.90
N LYS A 78 -12.22 16.34 -9.95
CA LYS A 78 -13.29 15.33 -9.87
C LYS A 78 -13.23 14.35 -11.05
N GLU A 79 -13.03 14.84 -12.25
CA GLU A 79 -12.91 14.02 -13.45
C GLU A 79 -11.61 13.20 -13.42
N ALA A 80 -10.52 13.78 -12.91
CA ALA A 80 -9.27 13.03 -12.69
C ALA A 80 -9.49 11.85 -11.74
N TYR A 81 -10.25 12.05 -10.65
CA TYR A 81 -10.62 10.97 -9.72
C TYR A 81 -11.47 9.90 -10.40
N GLU A 82 -12.54 10.28 -11.10
CA GLU A 82 -13.44 9.36 -11.79
C GLU A 82 -12.67 8.49 -12.81
N LEU A 83 -11.73 9.08 -13.53
CA LEU A 83 -10.90 8.38 -14.50
C LEU A 83 -9.86 7.47 -13.82
N SER A 84 -9.19 7.91 -12.76
CA SER A 84 -8.26 7.08 -11.99
C SER A 84 -8.96 5.85 -11.41
N GLN A 85 -10.19 6.03 -10.88
CA GLN A 85 -10.97 4.94 -10.30
C GLN A 85 -11.59 4.00 -11.34
N SER A 86 -11.64 4.37 -12.60
CA SER A 86 -12.27 3.55 -13.65
C SER A 86 -11.60 2.17 -13.82
N THR A 87 -10.29 2.10 -13.61
CA THR A 87 -9.49 0.87 -13.70
C THR A 87 -8.88 0.45 -12.36
N ASN A 88 -8.92 1.29 -11.33
CA ASN A 88 -8.28 1.06 -10.04
C ASN A 88 -9.30 1.13 -8.89
N ASN A 89 -9.50 0.02 -8.19
CA ASN A 89 -10.42 -0.04 -7.05
C ASN A 89 -9.92 0.71 -5.81
N MET A 90 -8.60 0.85 -5.66
CA MET A 90 -7.97 1.42 -4.46
C MET A 90 -6.84 2.39 -4.83
N PRO A 91 -7.14 3.48 -5.58
CA PRO A 91 -6.09 4.42 -6.00
C PRO A 91 -5.39 5.10 -4.82
N GLU A 92 -6.07 5.29 -3.69
CA GLU A 92 -5.46 5.80 -2.45
C GLU A 92 -4.38 4.88 -1.87
N VAL A 93 -4.50 3.57 -2.10
CA VAL A 93 -3.48 2.59 -1.70
C VAL A 93 -2.33 2.59 -2.71
N CYS A 94 -2.64 2.57 -4.01
CA CYS A 94 -1.65 2.56 -5.08
C CYS A 94 -0.76 3.81 -5.02
N GLY A 95 -1.33 4.98 -4.83
CA GLY A 95 -0.58 6.25 -4.70
C GLY A 95 0.38 6.28 -3.51
N ARG A 96 0.16 5.43 -2.48
CA ARG A 96 1.00 5.37 -1.27
C ARG A 96 2.06 4.27 -1.29
N ILE A 97 1.74 3.07 -1.79
CA ILE A 97 2.56 1.88 -1.53
C ILE A 97 3.00 1.10 -2.77
N CYS A 98 2.51 1.41 -3.97
CA CYS A 98 3.05 0.78 -5.17
C CYS A 98 4.56 1.05 -5.30
N PRO A 99 5.35 0.09 -5.79
CA PRO A 99 6.77 0.31 -6.14
C PRO A 99 6.84 1.10 -7.46
N GLN A 100 6.49 2.38 -7.41
CA GLN A 100 6.34 3.25 -8.59
C GLN A 100 7.62 3.41 -9.38
N ASP A 101 8.77 3.36 -8.70
CA ASP A 101 10.11 3.38 -9.28
C ASP A 101 10.40 2.18 -10.19
N ARG A 102 9.64 1.10 -10.09
CA ARG A 102 9.71 -0.09 -10.95
C ARG A 102 8.54 -0.24 -11.90
N LEU A 103 7.48 0.51 -11.68
CA LEU A 103 6.25 0.48 -12.45
C LEU A 103 6.10 1.77 -13.26
N CYS A 104 5.10 2.58 -12.93
CA CYS A 104 4.73 3.76 -13.73
C CYS A 104 5.82 4.83 -13.77
N GLU A 105 6.42 5.19 -12.63
CA GLU A 105 7.43 6.25 -12.57
C GLU A 105 8.74 5.83 -13.21
N GLY A 106 9.26 4.64 -12.88
CA GLY A 106 10.51 4.13 -13.44
C GLY A 106 10.48 3.84 -14.93
N ASN A 107 9.28 3.70 -15.52
CA ASN A 107 9.08 3.54 -16.95
C ASN A 107 8.56 4.82 -17.66
N CYS A 108 8.60 5.94 -16.95
CA CYS A 108 8.23 7.21 -17.56
C CYS A 108 9.25 7.66 -18.60
N VAL A 109 8.80 8.07 -19.79
CA VAL A 109 9.68 8.54 -20.87
C VAL A 109 10.54 9.73 -20.44
N ILE A 110 10.00 10.59 -19.56
CA ILE A 110 10.71 11.75 -19.03
C ILE A 110 11.87 11.32 -18.13
N GLU A 111 11.69 10.25 -17.33
CA GLU A 111 12.76 9.64 -16.54
C GLU A 111 13.90 9.17 -17.43
N GLN A 112 13.58 8.44 -18.48
CA GLN A 112 14.56 7.90 -19.42
C GLN A 112 15.31 9.01 -20.19
N SER A 113 14.71 10.18 -20.32
CA SER A 113 15.34 11.35 -20.94
C SER A 113 16.21 12.18 -19.96
N GLY A 114 16.33 11.74 -18.71
CA GLY A 114 17.16 12.40 -17.70
C GLY A 114 16.56 13.65 -17.04
N HIS A 115 15.25 13.89 -17.22
CA HIS A 115 14.57 15.06 -16.63
C HIS A 115 13.87 14.75 -15.30
N GLY A 116 13.98 13.52 -14.78
CA GLY A 116 13.21 13.04 -13.65
C GLY A 116 11.74 12.78 -14.00
N THR A 117 11.18 11.72 -13.45
CA THR A 117 9.81 11.29 -13.73
C THR A 117 8.76 12.33 -13.29
N VAL A 118 7.52 12.15 -13.71
CA VAL A 118 6.36 12.76 -13.04
C VAL A 118 6.14 12.04 -11.71
N THR A 119 5.85 12.77 -10.64
CA THR A 119 5.52 12.19 -9.32
C THR A 119 4.11 11.59 -9.32
N ILE A 120 3.96 10.49 -10.08
CA ILE A 120 2.67 9.88 -10.42
C ILE A 120 1.93 9.44 -9.15
N GLY A 121 2.61 8.71 -8.27
CA GLY A 121 2.01 8.22 -7.04
C GLY A 121 1.58 9.34 -6.10
N SER A 122 2.39 10.39 -5.95
CA SER A 122 2.02 11.54 -5.11
C SER A 122 0.80 12.28 -5.65
N VAL A 123 0.67 12.39 -6.98
CA VAL A 123 -0.49 13.00 -7.62
C VAL A 123 -1.72 12.10 -7.47
N GLU A 124 -1.59 10.78 -7.64
CA GLU A 124 -2.69 9.83 -7.42
C GLU A 124 -3.20 9.87 -5.97
N LYS A 125 -2.28 9.89 -4.99
CA LYS A 125 -2.62 10.12 -3.58
C LYS A 125 -3.39 11.43 -3.39
N TYR A 126 -2.89 12.53 -3.95
CA TYR A 126 -3.53 13.84 -3.87
C TYR A 126 -4.96 13.84 -4.45
N ILE A 127 -5.15 13.29 -5.66
CA ILE A 127 -6.47 13.18 -6.30
C ILE A 127 -7.45 12.45 -5.37
N THR A 128 -7.02 11.30 -4.84
CA THR A 128 -7.91 10.42 -4.07
C THR A 128 -8.20 10.95 -2.68
N ASP A 129 -7.23 11.54 -2.00
CA ASP A 129 -7.47 12.15 -0.68
C ASP A 129 -8.44 13.34 -0.79
N ASN A 130 -8.30 14.16 -1.83
CA ASN A 130 -9.29 15.21 -2.11
C ASN A 130 -10.66 14.62 -2.44
N ALA A 131 -10.74 13.54 -3.20
CA ALA A 131 -12.02 12.91 -3.52
C ALA A 131 -12.76 12.43 -2.26
N TRP A 132 -12.02 11.86 -1.31
CA TRP A 132 -12.58 11.50 0.00
C TRP A 132 -13.02 12.74 0.80
N ALA A 133 -12.18 13.75 0.91
CA ALA A 133 -12.48 14.99 1.64
C ALA A 133 -13.70 15.73 1.07
N GLN A 134 -13.87 15.75 -0.25
CA GLN A 134 -15.00 16.35 -0.94
C GLN A 134 -16.24 15.44 -0.98
N GLY A 135 -16.17 14.24 -0.43
CA GLY A 135 -17.27 13.29 -0.43
C GLY A 135 -17.70 12.80 -1.83
N TRP A 136 -16.78 12.80 -2.81
CA TRP A 136 -17.06 12.24 -4.15
C TRP A 136 -17.03 10.72 -4.15
N VAL A 137 -16.26 10.12 -3.25
CA VAL A 137 -16.21 8.67 -3.09
C VAL A 137 -17.51 8.19 -2.47
N LYS A 138 -18.28 7.40 -3.21
CA LYS A 138 -19.61 6.94 -2.80
C LYS A 138 -19.66 5.41 -2.73
N PRO A 139 -20.49 4.85 -1.83
CA PRO A 139 -20.77 3.42 -1.83
C PRO A 139 -21.31 2.94 -3.17
N ILE A 140 -21.07 1.68 -3.47
CA ILE A 140 -21.57 1.02 -4.67
C ILE A 140 -23.09 1.10 -4.68
N LYS A 141 -23.66 1.56 -5.81
CA LYS A 141 -25.09 1.49 -6.10
C LYS A 141 -25.31 0.47 -7.20
N VAL A 142 -25.92 -0.63 -6.86
CA VAL A 142 -26.28 -1.68 -7.83
C VAL A 142 -27.61 -1.32 -8.47
N THR A 143 -27.64 -1.31 -9.79
CA THR A 143 -28.86 -1.03 -10.56
C THR A 143 -29.61 -2.30 -10.95
N ASN A 144 -28.92 -3.44 -11.01
CA ASN A 144 -29.49 -4.73 -11.38
C ASN A 144 -28.94 -5.81 -10.45
N GLU A 145 -29.70 -6.16 -9.43
CA GLU A 145 -29.36 -7.22 -8.48
C GLU A 145 -29.49 -8.60 -9.12
N LYS A 146 -28.46 -9.40 -8.96
CA LYS A 146 -28.43 -10.80 -9.39
C LYS A 146 -28.76 -11.72 -8.22
N ASN A 147 -29.34 -12.88 -8.53
CA ASN A 147 -29.64 -13.89 -7.51
C ASN A 147 -28.39 -14.66 -7.07
N GLN A 148 -27.37 -14.73 -7.93
CA GLN A 148 -26.14 -15.46 -7.67
C GLN A 148 -25.30 -14.80 -6.59
N SER A 149 -24.64 -15.64 -5.80
CA SER A 149 -23.77 -15.27 -4.70
C SER A 149 -22.33 -15.75 -4.93
N VAL A 150 -21.36 -14.94 -4.48
CA VAL A 150 -19.95 -15.32 -4.49
C VAL A 150 -19.39 -15.21 -3.07
N GLY A 151 -18.81 -16.31 -2.59
CA GLY A 151 -18.03 -16.34 -1.37
C GLY A 151 -16.56 -16.04 -1.68
N ILE A 152 -15.95 -15.07 -0.99
CA ILE A 152 -14.54 -14.72 -1.15
C ILE A 152 -13.82 -15.09 0.14
N ILE A 153 -12.76 -15.89 0.06
CA ILE A 153 -11.96 -16.31 1.20
C ILE A 153 -10.69 -15.45 1.23
N GLY A 154 -10.63 -14.52 2.19
CA GLY A 154 -9.57 -13.55 2.38
C GLY A 154 -10.01 -12.12 2.07
N ALA A 155 -9.94 -11.25 3.08
CA ALA A 155 -10.27 -9.82 3.00
C ALA A 155 -9.03 -8.94 2.76
N GLY A 156 -7.97 -9.48 2.14
CA GLY A 156 -6.82 -8.71 1.69
C GLY A 156 -7.10 -7.91 0.40
N PRO A 157 -6.13 -7.17 -0.16
CA PRO A 157 -6.34 -6.31 -1.34
C PRO A 157 -6.97 -7.04 -2.52
N ALA A 158 -6.57 -8.28 -2.79
CA ALA A 158 -7.14 -9.08 -3.89
C ALA A 158 -8.64 -9.39 -3.66
N GLY A 159 -8.99 -9.83 -2.44
CA GLY A 159 -10.37 -10.12 -2.08
C GLY A 159 -11.25 -8.87 -2.08
N LEU A 160 -10.74 -7.75 -1.55
CA LEU A 160 -11.47 -6.47 -1.54
C LEU A 160 -11.73 -5.93 -2.95
N ALA A 161 -10.73 -5.99 -3.84
CA ALA A 161 -10.87 -5.57 -5.24
C ALA A 161 -11.88 -6.44 -5.99
N ALA A 162 -11.80 -7.76 -5.83
CA ALA A 162 -12.75 -8.70 -6.43
C ALA A 162 -14.17 -8.49 -5.88
N ALA A 163 -14.30 -8.30 -4.56
CA ALA A 163 -15.60 -8.02 -3.92
C ALA A 163 -16.26 -6.77 -4.51
N GLU A 164 -15.50 -5.69 -4.67
CA GLU A 164 -16.01 -4.45 -5.25
C GLU A 164 -16.47 -4.64 -6.70
N GLN A 165 -15.64 -5.27 -7.54
CA GLN A 165 -15.98 -5.47 -8.95
C GLN A 165 -17.20 -6.40 -9.14
N LEU A 166 -17.26 -7.49 -8.39
CA LEU A 166 -18.39 -8.40 -8.43
C LEU A 166 -19.67 -7.72 -7.91
N ARG A 167 -19.57 -6.94 -6.84
CA ARG A 167 -20.71 -6.19 -6.30
C ARG A 167 -21.23 -5.14 -7.28
N LYS A 168 -20.34 -4.39 -7.95
CA LYS A 168 -20.71 -3.45 -9.02
C LYS A 168 -21.49 -4.14 -10.15
N ASN A 169 -21.19 -5.41 -10.41
CA ASN A 169 -21.91 -6.23 -11.40
C ASN A 169 -23.18 -6.88 -10.86
N GLY A 170 -23.61 -6.58 -9.65
CA GLY A 170 -24.88 -6.99 -9.06
C GLY A 170 -24.87 -8.29 -8.27
N TYR A 171 -23.73 -8.98 -8.13
CA TYR A 171 -23.66 -10.22 -7.36
C TYR A 171 -23.76 -9.98 -5.85
N LYS A 172 -24.34 -10.94 -5.13
CA LYS A 172 -24.33 -10.97 -3.67
C LYS A 172 -22.97 -11.45 -3.20
N ILE A 173 -22.27 -10.66 -2.37
CA ILE A 173 -20.89 -10.93 -1.98
C ILE A 173 -20.78 -11.11 -0.48
N THR A 174 -20.17 -12.21 -0.07
CA THR A 174 -19.76 -12.46 1.32
C THR A 174 -18.25 -12.71 1.34
N VAL A 175 -17.52 -11.91 2.12
CA VAL A 175 -16.07 -12.03 2.30
C VAL A 175 -15.78 -12.64 3.66
N TYR A 176 -15.09 -13.78 3.69
CA TYR A 176 -14.67 -14.50 4.89
C TYR A 176 -13.23 -14.23 5.20
N ASP A 177 -12.91 -13.85 6.42
CA ASP A 177 -11.52 -13.66 6.86
C ASP A 177 -11.31 -14.15 8.29
N ARG A 178 -10.16 -14.78 8.53
CA ARG A 178 -9.77 -15.28 9.86
C ARG A 178 -9.43 -14.19 10.86
N TYR A 179 -9.16 -13.00 10.37
CA TYR A 179 -8.83 -11.85 11.21
C TYR A 179 -10.05 -11.03 11.57
N ASP A 180 -9.90 -10.23 12.62
CA ASP A 180 -10.93 -9.34 13.18
C ASP A 180 -11.19 -8.08 12.34
N ARG A 181 -10.25 -7.74 11.42
CA ARG A 181 -10.37 -6.58 10.52
C ARG A 181 -10.08 -6.99 9.08
N ALA A 182 -10.82 -6.42 8.15
CA ALA A 182 -10.54 -6.54 6.73
C ALA A 182 -9.37 -5.62 6.32
N GLY A 183 -8.66 -5.99 5.27
CA GLY A 183 -7.49 -5.27 4.74
C GLY A 183 -6.27 -6.18 4.58
N GLY A 184 -6.23 -7.32 5.25
CA GLY A 184 -5.10 -8.24 5.18
C GLY A 184 -3.78 -7.55 5.51
N LEU A 185 -2.78 -7.64 4.63
CA LEU A 185 -1.48 -6.98 4.85
C LEU A 185 -1.55 -5.45 4.82
N LEU A 186 -2.59 -4.83 4.26
CA LEU A 186 -2.77 -3.38 4.32
C LEU A 186 -2.98 -2.92 5.77
N ILE A 187 -3.68 -3.71 6.56
CA ILE A 187 -3.96 -3.39 7.97
C ILE A 187 -2.86 -3.94 8.90
N TYR A 188 -2.42 -5.18 8.70
CA TYR A 188 -1.54 -5.87 9.65
C TYR A 188 -0.07 -5.89 9.24
N GLY A 189 0.26 -5.77 7.94
CA GLY A 189 1.62 -5.91 7.44
C GLY A 189 2.34 -4.59 7.22
N ILE A 190 1.71 -3.67 6.53
CA ILE A 190 2.31 -2.39 6.16
C ILE A 190 2.29 -1.44 7.35
N PRO A 191 3.41 -0.81 7.74
CA PRO A 191 3.42 0.15 8.85
C PRO A 191 2.55 1.38 8.60
N ASN A 192 1.98 1.95 9.67
CA ASN A 192 1.08 3.11 9.59
C ASN A 192 1.72 4.32 8.90
N PHE A 193 3.01 4.55 9.08
CA PHE A 193 3.74 5.65 8.45
C PHE A 193 3.89 5.52 6.92
N LYS A 194 3.52 4.40 6.32
CA LYS A 194 3.44 4.19 4.86
C LYS A 194 2.00 4.16 4.35
N LEU A 195 1.11 3.59 5.16
CA LEU A 195 -0.31 3.47 4.85
C LEU A 195 -1.09 3.58 6.16
N GLU A 196 -1.66 4.75 6.38
CA GLU A 196 -2.49 5.03 7.55
C GLU A 196 -3.68 4.08 7.59
N LYS A 197 -3.95 3.50 8.77
CA LYS A 197 -4.98 2.46 8.91
C LYS A 197 -6.38 2.98 8.61
N GLU A 198 -6.63 4.23 8.88
CA GLU A 198 -7.87 4.94 8.54
C GLU A 198 -8.17 4.90 7.04
N VAL A 199 -7.13 4.93 6.18
CA VAL A 199 -7.29 4.82 4.71
C VAL A 199 -7.86 3.45 4.33
N VAL A 200 -7.42 2.39 5.01
CA VAL A 200 -7.92 1.02 4.78
C VAL A 200 -9.32 0.84 5.37
N GLU A 201 -9.53 1.36 6.57
CA GLU A 201 -10.81 1.25 7.28
C GLU A 201 -11.93 1.99 6.58
N ARG A 202 -11.68 3.24 6.10
CA ARG A 202 -12.67 3.99 5.32
C ARG A 202 -13.05 3.27 4.03
N ARG A 203 -12.09 2.62 3.35
CA ARG A 203 -12.37 1.80 2.15
C ARG A 203 -13.22 0.57 2.50
N THR A 204 -12.87 -0.16 3.56
CA THR A 204 -13.64 -1.31 4.01
C THR A 204 -15.07 -0.93 4.40
N LYS A 205 -15.22 0.20 5.11
CA LYS A 205 -16.55 0.74 5.44
C LYS A 205 -17.35 1.06 4.18
N LEU A 206 -16.74 1.71 3.19
CA LEU A 206 -17.39 2.02 1.91
C LEU A 206 -17.92 0.77 1.21
N LEU A 207 -17.15 -0.32 1.23
CA LEU A 207 -17.56 -1.61 0.65
C LEU A 207 -18.73 -2.24 1.41
N LYS A 208 -18.73 -2.18 2.75
CA LYS A 208 -19.86 -2.59 3.59
C LYS A 208 -21.11 -1.78 3.28
N ASP A 209 -20.98 -0.47 3.21
CA ASP A 209 -22.08 0.45 2.87
C ASP A 209 -22.62 0.20 1.43
N GLY A 210 -21.80 -0.38 0.55
CA GLY A 210 -22.15 -0.87 -0.79
C GLY A 210 -22.83 -2.24 -0.84
N GLY A 211 -23.11 -2.84 0.32
CA GLY A 211 -23.82 -4.13 0.42
C GLY A 211 -22.93 -5.37 0.31
N ILE A 212 -21.63 -5.26 0.62
CA ILE A 212 -20.75 -6.41 0.75
C ILE A 212 -20.78 -6.87 2.21
N GLU A 213 -21.07 -8.15 2.43
CA GLU A 213 -21.04 -8.78 3.75
C GLU A 213 -19.62 -9.20 4.11
N PHE A 214 -19.17 -8.90 5.34
CA PHE A 214 -17.89 -9.34 5.88
C PHE A 214 -18.10 -10.23 7.10
N VAL A 215 -17.60 -11.47 7.02
CA VAL A 215 -17.59 -12.44 8.11
C VAL A 215 -16.16 -12.57 8.60
N GLN A 216 -15.85 -11.83 9.64
CA GLN A 216 -14.52 -11.77 10.25
C GLN A 216 -14.40 -12.78 11.41
N ASN A 217 -13.16 -13.07 11.86
CA ASN A 217 -12.85 -14.11 12.83
C ASN A 217 -13.37 -15.49 12.39
N PHE A 218 -13.34 -15.75 11.07
CA PHE A 218 -13.86 -16.96 10.45
C PHE A 218 -12.74 -17.66 9.66
N GLU A 219 -12.29 -18.79 10.16
CA GLU A 219 -11.21 -19.56 9.57
C GLU A 219 -11.77 -20.75 8.77
N VAL A 220 -11.65 -20.67 7.46
CA VAL A 220 -12.06 -21.75 6.56
C VAL A 220 -11.15 -22.96 6.78
N GLY A 221 -11.79 -24.13 6.95
CA GLY A 221 -11.13 -25.36 7.36
C GLY A 221 -11.27 -25.65 8.86
N LYS A 222 -11.65 -24.64 9.66
CA LYS A 222 -11.93 -24.79 11.08
C LYS A 222 -13.40 -24.50 11.41
N ASP A 223 -13.88 -23.29 11.08
CA ASP A 223 -15.28 -22.88 11.37
C ASP A 223 -16.26 -23.40 10.32
N ALA A 224 -15.83 -23.57 9.07
CA ALA A 224 -16.54 -24.29 8.05
C ALA A 224 -15.57 -24.92 7.04
N SER A 225 -15.94 -26.03 6.46
CA SER A 225 -15.20 -26.63 5.34
C SER A 225 -15.41 -25.85 4.04
N LEU A 226 -14.48 -26.00 3.10
CA LEU A 226 -14.64 -25.43 1.75
C LEU A 226 -15.90 -25.96 1.06
N ASP A 227 -16.25 -27.25 1.26
CA ASP A 227 -17.44 -27.83 0.68
C ASP A 227 -18.75 -27.25 1.25
N GLN A 228 -18.76 -26.88 2.52
CA GLN A 228 -19.92 -26.17 3.09
C GLN A 228 -20.08 -24.79 2.44
N LEU A 229 -18.99 -24.05 2.22
CA LEU A 229 -19.04 -22.76 1.52
C LEU A 229 -19.44 -22.91 0.05
N ARG A 230 -19.00 -23.97 -0.64
CA ARG A 230 -19.39 -24.28 -2.02
C ARG A 230 -20.88 -24.63 -2.15
N LYS A 231 -21.50 -25.16 -1.11
CA LYS A 231 -22.96 -25.40 -1.07
C LYS A 231 -23.74 -24.10 -0.80
N LYS A 232 -23.11 -23.13 -0.11
CA LYS A 232 -23.74 -21.86 0.27
C LYS A 232 -23.70 -20.82 -0.86
N HIS A 233 -22.67 -20.86 -1.70
CA HIS A 233 -22.42 -19.87 -2.75
C HIS A 233 -22.36 -20.54 -4.13
N ASP A 234 -22.78 -19.80 -5.16
CA ASP A 234 -22.69 -20.24 -6.56
C ASP A 234 -21.24 -20.31 -7.06
N ALA A 235 -20.36 -19.49 -6.50
CA ALA A 235 -18.92 -19.52 -6.77
C ALA A 235 -18.10 -19.16 -5.53
N ILE A 236 -16.85 -19.65 -5.49
CA ILE A 236 -15.88 -19.33 -4.44
C ILE A 236 -14.61 -18.79 -5.08
N LEU A 237 -14.13 -17.65 -4.58
CA LEU A 237 -12.83 -17.08 -4.88
C LEU A 237 -11.91 -17.26 -3.68
N ILE A 238 -10.71 -17.83 -3.90
CA ILE A 238 -9.67 -17.96 -2.88
C ILE A 238 -8.66 -16.83 -3.06
N ALA A 239 -8.57 -15.94 -2.07
CA ALA A 239 -7.72 -14.74 -2.07
C ALA A 239 -6.94 -14.60 -0.75
N THR A 240 -6.44 -15.70 -0.21
CA THR A 240 -5.86 -15.82 1.14
C THR A 240 -4.47 -15.19 1.28
N GLY A 241 -3.80 -14.81 0.17
CA GLY A 241 -2.43 -14.31 0.21
C GLY A 241 -1.40 -15.40 0.56
N VAL A 242 -0.19 -14.97 0.94
CA VAL A 242 0.91 -15.86 1.31
C VAL A 242 1.40 -15.50 2.71
N TYR A 243 1.17 -16.39 3.68
CA TYR A 243 1.53 -16.17 5.09
C TYR A 243 2.69 -17.03 5.57
N LYS A 244 3.00 -18.16 4.88
CA LYS A 244 4.12 -19.00 5.26
C LYS A 244 5.44 -18.28 4.93
N PRO A 245 6.27 -17.95 5.94
CA PRO A 245 7.55 -17.31 5.70
C PRO A 245 8.49 -18.29 4.98
N ARG A 246 9.44 -17.71 4.22
CA ARG A 246 10.57 -18.50 3.72
C ARG A 246 11.52 -18.76 4.88
N GLU A 247 11.90 -19.99 5.07
CA GLU A 247 12.90 -20.36 6.07
C GLU A 247 14.30 -19.99 5.59
N VAL A 248 15.09 -19.47 6.50
CA VAL A 248 16.52 -19.22 6.27
C VAL A 248 17.29 -20.39 6.87
N ASN A 249 17.75 -21.30 6.01
CA ASN A 249 18.52 -22.49 6.43
C ASN A 249 19.98 -22.12 6.72
N ILE A 250 20.22 -21.60 7.91
CA ILE A 250 21.55 -21.29 8.43
C ILE A 250 21.69 -21.88 9.85
N PRO A 251 22.90 -22.22 10.30
CA PRO A 251 23.13 -22.61 11.67
C PRO A 251 22.60 -21.55 12.65
N GLY A 252 21.83 -21.99 13.65
CA GLY A 252 21.28 -21.10 14.67
C GLY A 252 19.93 -20.46 14.30
N ASN A 253 19.27 -20.81 13.19
CA ASN A 253 17.95 -20.28 12.84
C ASN A 253 16.84 -20.61 13.85
N ASN A 254 17.10 -21.55 14.77
CA ASN A 254 16.21 -21.96 15.86
C ASN A 254 16.57 -21.33 17.22
N LEU A 255 17.51 -20.39 17.26
CA LEU A 255 17.85 -19.68 18.49
C LEU A 255 16.70 -18.76 18.93
N LYS A 256 16.70 -18.45 20.23
CA LYS A 256 15.72 -17.52 20.81
C LYS A 256 15.87 -16.12 20.20
N ASN A 257 14.77 -15.36 20.17
CA ASN A 257 14.69 -13.99 19.67
C ASN A 257 14.91 -13.84 18.16
N ILE A 258 14.68 -14.91 17.39
CA ILE A 258 14.59 -14.85 15.94
C ILE A 258 13.12 -14.96 15.54
N PHE A 259 12.63 -13.95 14.86
CA PHE A 259 11.21 -13.84 14.50
C PHE A 259 11.04 -13.57 13.00
N PRO A 260 9.98 -14.14 12.37
CA PRO A 260 9.57 -13.73 11.04
C PRO A 260 9.18 -12.24 11.01
N ALA A 261 9.59 -11.53 9.97
CA ALA A 261 9.31 -10.10 9.81
C ALA A 261 7.82 -9.76 9.96
N MET A 262 6.94 -10.60 9.40
CA MET A 262 5.49 -10.36 9.45
C MET A 262 4.91 -10.51 10.85
N GLU A 263 5.49 -11.34 11.70
CA GLU A 263 5.09 -11.45 13.10
C GLU A 263 5.38 -10.16 13.87
N PHE A 264 6.59 -9.62 13.71
CA PHE A 264 7.00 -8.35 14.29
C PHE A 264 6.15 -7.16 13.79
N LEU A 265 5.95 -7.05 12.46
CA LEU A 265 5.17 -5.96 11.88
C LEU A 265 3.68 -6.04 12.28
N THR A 266 3.11 -7.26 12.31
CA THR A 266 1.73 -7.47 12.74
C THR A 266 1.54 -7.08 14.21
N ALA A 267 2.45 -7.48 15.09
CA ALA A 267 2.41 -7.10 16.52
C ALA A 267 2.46 -5.58 16.68
N SER A 268 3.39 -4.91 15.98
CA SER A 268 3.51 -3.45 16.00
C SER A 268 2.27 -2.74 15.47
N ASN A 269 1.70 -3.19 14.34
CA ASN A 269 0.50 -2.59 13.77
C ASN A 269 -0.74 -2.81 14.67
N ARG A 270 -0.92 -4.01 15.24
CA ARG A 270 -2.00 -4.28 16.19
C ARG A 270 -1.88 -3.40 17.42
N LYS A 271 -0.66 -3.20 17.92
CA LYS A 271 -0.44 -2.28 19.05
C LYS A 271 -0.81 -0.84 18.70
N GLY A 272 -0.45 -0.39 17.50
CA GLY A 272 -0.84 0.92 16.97
C GLY A 272 -2.36 1.09 16.79
N LEU A 273 -3.08 0.00 16.54
CA LEU A 273 -4.56 -0.05 16.48
C LEU A 273 -5.23 -0.11 17.88
N GLY A 274 -4.44 -0.12 18.96
CA GLY A 274 -4.96 -0.18 20.33
C GLY A 274 -5.22 -1.59 20.86
N ASP A 275 -4.83 -2.64 20.13
CA ASP A 275 -5.03 -4.01 20.56
C ASP A 275 -4.11 -4.38 21.73
N LYS A 276 -4.55 -5.32 22.57
CA LYS A 276 -3.69 -6.02 23.52
C LYS A 276 -2.91 -7.09 22.75
N VAL A 277 -1.58 -7.00 22.77
CA VAL A 277 -0.67 -7.92 22.07
C VAL A 277 0.35 -8.46 23.06
N GLU A 278 0.13 -9.66 23.54
CA GLU A 278 0.93 -10.25 24.64
C GLU A 278 2.44 -10.23 24.36
N MET A 279 2.85 -10.68 23.16
CA MET A 279 4.28 -10.73 22.79
C MET A 279 4.90 -9.32 22.61
N PHE A 280 4.12 -8.32 22.35
CA PHE A 280 4.58 -6.93 22.33
C PHE A 280 4.62 -6.35 23.76
N ASP A 281 3.54 -6.56 24.53
CA ASP A 281 3.35 -5.99 25.86
C ASP A 281 4.33 -6.58 26.89
N ASN A 282 4.78 -7.83 26.71
CA ASN A 282 5.83 -8.46 27.54
C ASN A 282 7.26 -8.15 27.03
N GLY A 283 7.38 -7.34 25.97
CA GLY A 283 8.66 -6.91 25.41
C GLY A 283 9.29 -7.90 24.41
N THR A 284 8.71 -9.04 24.12
CA THR A 284 9.31 -10.03 23.18
C THR A 284 9.43 -9.48 21.78
N LEU A 285 8.35 -8.90 21.25
CA LEU A 285 8.30 -8.27 19.90
C LEU A 285 8.37 -6.73 19.93
N ASP A 286 8.73 -6.12 21.05
CA ASP A 286 9.04 -4.69 21.13
C ASP A 286 10.56 -4.49 20.96
N ALA A 287 10.95 -3.64 20.03
CA ALA A 287 12.37 -3.34 19.74
C ALA A 287 12.99 -2.32 20.72
N LYS A 288 12.21 -1.76 21.65
CA LYS A 288 12.68 -0.73 22.58
C LYS A 288 13.93 -1.18 23.34
N GLU A 289 14.98 -0.33 23.29
CA GLU A 289 16.26 -0.54 23.98
C GLU A 289 17.03 -1.82 23.57
N LYS A 290 16.65 -2.45 22.44
CA LYS A 290 17.30 -3.65 21.94
C LYS A 290 18.26 -3.36 20.78
N ASP A 291 19.24 -4.23 20.62
CA ASP A 291 20.06 -4.31 19.42
C ASP A 291 19.35 -5.20 18.41
N VAL A 292 18.86 -4.60 17.31
CA VAL A 292 18.04 -5.27 16.30
C VAL A 292 18.85 -5.53 15.05
N ILE A 293 18.79 -6.77 14.56
CA ILE A 293 19.36 -7.17 13.27
C ILE A 293 18.23 -7.63 12.35
N VAL A 294 18.14 -7.02 11.17
CA VAL A 294 17.18 -7.40 10.14
C VAL A 294 17.93 -8.07 8.99
N ILE A 295 17.59 -9.32 8.69
CA ILE A 295 18.17 -10.08 7.58
C ILE A 295 17.26 -9.94 6.36
N GLY A 296 17.71 -9.24 5.34
CA GLY A 296 16.99 -9.02 4.09
C GLY A 296 17.15 -7.61 3.55
N GLY A 297 16.91 -7.41 2.25
CA GLY A 297 17.07 -6.12 1.55
C GLY A 297 15.81 -5.65 0.81
N GLY A 298 14.66 -6.29 1.02
CA GLY A 298 13.39 -5.91 0.40
C GLY A 298 12.59 -4.90 1.22
N ASP A 299 11.45 -4.46 0.69
CA ASP A 299 10.58 -3.48 1.35
C ASP A 299 10.13 -3.90 2.75
N THR A 300 9.85 -5.20 2.95
CA THR A 300 9.52 -5.73 4.29
C THR A 300 10.66 -5.57 5.29
N ALA A 301 11.92 -5.79 4.85
CA ALA A 301 13.08 -5.56 5.71
C ALA A 301 13.24 -4.07 6.05
N MET A 302 13.04 -3.19 5.07
CA MET A 302 13.06 -1.74 5.30
C MET A 302 11.95 -1.31 6.27
N ASP A 303 10.78 -1.91 6.20
CA ASP A 303 9.67 -1.65 7.12
C ASP A 303 10.01 -2.11 8.55
N CYS A 304 10.68 -3.25 8.72
CA CYS A 304 11.17 -3.69 10.03
C CYS A 304 12.21 -2.74 10.62
N LEU A 305 13.20 -2.30 9.83
CA LEU A 305 14.21 -1.32 10.26
C LEU A 305 13.56 -0.01 10.74
N ARG A 306 12.62 0.50 9.95
CA ARG A 306 11.92 1.76 10.22
C ARG A 306 11.03 1.67 11.45
N THR A 307 10.35 0.54 11.62
CA THR A 307 9.53 0.25 12.78
C THR A 307 10.39 0.15 14.04
N SER A 308 11.50 -0.60 13.99
CA SER A 308 12.42 -0.73 15.13
C SER A 308 13.01 0.61 15.56
N ALA A 309 13.39 1.47 14.60
CA ALA A 309 13.87 2.81 14.91
C ALA A 309 12.82 3.68 15.64
N ARG A 310 11.53 3.57 15.24
CA ARG A 310 10.42 4.29 15.89
C ARG A 310 10.03 3.71 17.25
N GLN A 311 10.33 2.45 17.48
CA GLN A 311 10.20 1.82 18.80
C GLN A 311 11.37 2.14 19.74
N ASN A 312 12.29 3.05 19.35
CA ASN A 312 13.46 3.43 20.12
C ASN A 312 14.42 2.25 20.38
N ALA A 313 14.70 1.44 19.37
CA ALA A 313 15.74 0.43 19.44
C ALA A 313 17.10 1.10 19.72
N LYS A 314 17.94 0.45 20.53
CA LYS A 314 19.29 0.92 20.87
C LYS A 314 20.20 0.96 19.63
N SER A 315 20.11 -0.07 18.79
CA SER A 315 20.74 -0.10 17.47
C SER A 315 19.91 -0.90 16.48
N VAL A 316 19.99 -0.54 15.19
CA VAL A 316 19.32 -1.26 14.12
C VAL A 316 20.30 -1.50 12.98
N LYS A 317 20.50 -2.76 12.59
CA LYS A 317 21.42 -3.16 11.53
C LYS A 317 20.67 -3.97 10.46
N CYS A 318 21.00 -3.72 9.19
CA CYS A 318 20.53 -4.47 8.05
C CYS A 318 21.63 -5.39 7.53
N LEU A 319 21.36 -6.67 7.44
CA LEU A 319 22.27 -7.64 6.81
C LEU A 319 21.65 -8.12 5.49
N TYR A 320 22.36 -7.87 4.41
CA TYR A 320 21.94 -8.28 3.08
C TYR A 320 23.10 -8.96 2.33
N ARG A 321 22.80 -10.03 1.59
CA ARG A 321 23.81 -10.87 0.91
C ARG A 321 24.47 -10.23 -0.31
N ARG A 322 24.02 -9.07 -0.75
CA ARG A 322 24.57 -8.29 -1.87
C ARG A 322 24.85 -6.87 -1.40
N ASP A 323 25.37 -6.05 -2.29
CA ASP A 323 25.58 -4.63 -2.06
C ASP A 323 24.27 -3.82 -2.04
N ARG A 324 24.40 -2.54 -1.74
CA ARG A 324 23.28 -1.60 -1.68
C ARG A 324 22.57 -1.42 -3.01
N GLU A 325 23.32 -1.41 -4.12
CA GLU A 325 22.77 -1.18 -5.46
C GLU A 325 21.85 -2.31 -5.91
N ASN A 326 22.13 -3.52 -5.44
CA ASN A 326 21.35 -4.71 -5.71
C ASN A 326 20.25 -5.01 -4.68
N MET A 327 19.98 -4.08 -3.76
CA MET A 327 18.87 -4.24 -2.81
C MET A 327 17.51 -4.22 -3.53
N PRO A 328 16.62 -5.21 -3.30
CA PRO A 328 15.32 -5.25 -3.93
C PRO A 328 14.27 -4.30 -3.31
N GLY A 329 14.61 -3.60 -2.23
CA GLY A 329 13.77 -2.54 -1.67
C GLY A 329 13.61 -1.36 -2.63
N SER A 330 12.43 -0.73 -2.68
CA SER A 330 12.21 0.40 -3.57
C SER A 330 13.20 1.55 -3.25
N ALA A 331 13.65 2.26 -4.28
CA ALA A 331 14.60 3.37 -4.12
C ALA A 331 14.05 4.47 -3.19
N THR A 332 12.75 4.76 -3.30
CA THR A 332 12.06 5.72 -2.43
C THR A 332 12.11 5.31 -0.96
N VAL A 333 11.98 4.02 -0.66
CA VAL A 333 12.04 3.50 0.71
C VAL A 333 13.47 3.44 1.23
N SER A 334 14.42 2.96 0.42
CA SER A 334 15.82 2.83 0.83
C SER A 334 16.50 4.18 1.06
N TYR A 335 16.25 5.18 0.23
CA TYR A 335 16.82 6.52 0.38
C TYR A 335 16.35 7.24 1.66
N THR A 336 15.17 6.94 2.19
CA THR A 336 14.68 7.58 3.41
C THR A 336 15.33 7.07 4.69
N HIS A 337 16.14 6.01 4.65
CA HIS A 337 16.60 5.30 5.85
C HIS A 337 18.10 4.99 5.92
N LEU A 338 18.85 5.18 4.85
CA LEU A 338 20.26 4.81 4.83
C LEU A 338 21.22 5.87 5.41
N THR A 339 20.80 6.56 6.46
CA THR A 339 21.71 7.13 7.45
C THR A 339 22.08 6.12 8.57
N LEU A 340 21.52 4.91 8.54
CA LEU A 340 21.93 3.82 9.42
C LEU A 340 23.13 3.10 8.80
N PRO A 341 24.18 2.79 9.58
CA PRO A 341 25.35 2.11 9.05
C PRO A 341 24.95 0.75 8.48
N THR A 342 24.98 0.63 7.16
CA THR A 342 24.97 -0.66 6.48
C THR A 342 26.37 -1.22 6.60
N ILE A 343 26.53 -2.34 7.30
CA ILE A 343 27.77 -3.09 7.25
C ILE A 343 27.66 -3.99 6.02
N PRO A 344 28.49 -3.81 4.99
CA PRO A 344 28.61 -4.83 3.96
C PRO A 344 29.17 -6.07 4.63
N THR A 345 28.42 -7.13 4.62
CA THR A 345 28.98 -8.45 4.98
C THR A 345 29.49 -9.11 3.73
N VAL A 346 30.75 -9.45 3.80
CA VAL A 346 31.47 -10.36 2.91
C VAL A 346 30.78 -11.72 2.88
#